data_a3a51f55ea82dd2731826fec37453d47
#
_entry.id   a3a51f55ea82dd2731826fec37453d47
#
_cell.length_a   1.000
_cell.length_b   1.000
_cell.length_c   1.000
_cell.angle_alpha   90.00
_cell.angle_beta   90.00
_cell.angle_gamma   90.00
#
_symmetry.space_group_name_H-M   'P 1'
#
loop_
_entity.id
_entity.type
_entity.pdbx_description
1 polymer ?
#
loop_
_entity_poly.entity_id
_entity_poly.type
_entity_poly.pdbx_seq_one_letter_code
_entity_poly.pdbx_strand_id
1 'polypeptide(L)'
;MSEAPVTYQSGNGIALITINRPDRMNRLDDGIVEALHSAWQRLMGCDEDRVAVLTGAGDRAFTAGADLSALPTSLYRGIPGVGVAVDKPVIGAVAGWVVGGGMVLTTMCDILIAADNARFSYPEVKVGFTGGIISNLASRIPHKIAMELLLLGEPIDARRAYEVGYVNKVVAVAELLPTAMDYARRIAATAPLPSRALKRFVGETLPKSPTEIAGMARAEVDAMFASEDWTEGRAAFAQKRPAVYRGK
;
A
#
# COMPACT_ATOMS: atom_id res chain seq x y z
N MET A 1 17.11 -20.07 -7.96
CA MET A 1 16.95 -18.60 -7.90
C MET A 1 15.73 -18.34 -7.02
N SER A 2 15.83 -17.54 -5.97
CA SER A 2 14.65 -17.21 -5.16
C SER A 2 13.69 -16.38 -6.01
N GLU A 3 12.41 -16.72 -5.98
CA GLU A 3 11.38 -15.93 -6.63
C GLU A 3 11.36 -14.47 -6.09
N ALA A 4 10.97 -13.52 -6.95
CA ALA A 4 10.89 -12.11 -6.55
C ALA A 4 9.94 -11.92 -5.35
N PRO A 5 10.31 -11.11 -4.34
CA PRO A 5 9.50 -10.91 -3.13
C PRO A 5 8.15 -10.24 -3.40
N VAL A 6 8.08 -9.46 -4.47
CA VAL A 6 6.87 -8.90 -5.04
C VAL A 6 6.91 -9.12 -6.54
N THR A 7 5.83 -9.62 -7.11
CA THR A 7 5.71 -9.76 -8.57
C THR A 7 4.83 -8.65 -9.12
N TYR A 8 5.11 -8.24 -10.35
CA TYR A 8 4.35 -7.23 -11.09
C TYR A 8 4.02 -7.76 -12.49
N GLN A 9 2.75 -7.99 -12.74
CA GLN A 9 2.25 -8.43 -14.05
C GLN A 9 1.37 -7.34 -14.63
N SER A 10 1.66 -6.91 -15.86
CA SER A 10 0.92 -5.87 -16.58
C SER A 10 0.18 -6.47 -17.77
N GLY A 11 -1.04 -6.06 -18.00
CA GLY A 11 -1.82 -6.46 -19.16
C GLY A 11 -3.23 -5.89 -19.16
N ASN A 12 -3.73 -5.52 -20.33
CA ASN A 12 -5.09 -5.02 -20.53
C ASN A 12 -5.45 -3.80 -19.65
N GLY A 13 -4.49 -2.93 -19.39
CA GLY A 13 -4.69 -1.74 -18.55
C GLY A 13 -4.64 -2.00 -17.05
N ILE A 14 -4.23 -3.19 -16.62
CA ILE A 14 -4.24 -3.62 -15.23
C ILE A 14 -2.84 -4.07 -14.80
N ALA A 15 -2.36 -3.55 -13.68
CA ALA A 15 -1.18 -4.04 -12.98
C ALA A 15 -1.61 -4.98 -11.84
N LEU A 16 -1.22 -6.25 -11.89
CA LEU A 16 -1.36 -7.19 -10.78
C LEU A 16 -0.06 -7.20 -9.98
N ILE A 17 -0.12 -6.72 -8.75
CA ILE A 17 1.00 -6.64 -7.80
C ILE A 17 0.76 -7.68 -6.71
N THR A 18 1.66 -8.64 -6.56
CA THR A 18 1.50 -9.75 -5.60
C THR A 18 2.68 -9.79 -4.63
N ILE A 19 2.41 -9.69 -3.32
CA ILE A 19 3.40 -9.97 -2.27
C ILE A 19 3.63 -11.49 -2.28
N ASN A 20 4.86 -11.93 -2.53
CA ASN A 20 5.16 -13.31 -2.88
C ASN A 20 6.19 -13.96 -1.94
N ARG A 21 5.78 -14.17 -0.69
CA ARG A 21 6.48 -14.93 0.35
C ARG A 21 5.50 -15.77 1.17
N PRO A 22 4.68 -16.65 0.53
CA PRO A 22 3.62 -17.38 1.20
C PRO A 22 4.13 -18.33 2.30
N ASP A 23 5.34 -18.86 2.16
CA ASP A 23 6.06 -19.67 3.15
C ASP A 23 6.31 -18.91 4.46
N ARG A 24 6.47 -17.59 4.40
CA ARG A 24 6.63 -16.67 5.54
C ARG A 24 5.40 -15.83 5.82
N MET A 25 4.22 -16.29 5.39
CA MET A 25 2.96 -15.55 5.59
C MET A 25 3.02 -14.12 5.01
N ASN A 26 3.79 -13.91 3.95
CA ASN A 26 3.99 -12.61 3.29
C ASN A 26 4.43 -11.49 4.26
N ARG A 27 5.26 -11.79 5.27
CA ARG A 27 5.76 -10.79 6.23
C ARG A 27 6.50 -9.67 5.52
N LEU A 28 6.26 -8.45 5.98
CA LEU A 28 6.89 -7.25 5.45
C LEU A 28 8.28 -7.07 6.06
N ASP A 29 9.31 -7.33 5.26
CA ASP A 29 10.70 -6.99 5.52
C ASP A 29 11.16 -5.86 4.57
N ASP A 30 12.40 -5.35 4.75
CA ASP A 30 12.95 -4.29 3.88
C ASP A 30 12.93 -4.68 2.40
N GLY A 31 13.14 -5.95 2.07
CA GLY A 31 13.11 -6.45 0.70
C GLY A 31 11.72 -6.34 0.06
N ILE A 32 10.66 -6.69 0.80
CA ILE A 32 9.27 -6.54 0.33
C ILE A 32 8.89 -5.06 0.26
N VAL A 33 9.29 -4.25 1.26
CA VAL A 33 9.01 -2.81 1.27
C VAL A 33 9.61 -2.12 0.04
N GLU A 34 10.86 -2.40 -0.28
CA GLU A 34 11.53 -1.80 -1.45
C GLU A 34 10.96 -2.32 -2.78
N ALA A 35 10.57 -3.60 -2.83
CA ALA A 35 9.94 -4.17 -4.01
C ALA A 35 8.52 -3.58 -4.23
N LEU A 36 7.75 -3.33 -3.17
CA LEU A 36 6.48 -2.61 -3.25
C LEU A 36 6.70 -1.16 -3.71
N HIS A 37 7.69 -0.46 -3.17
CA HIS A 37 8.06 0.89 -3.60
C HIS A 37 8.33 0.93 -5.10
N SER A 38 9.18 0.02 -5.59
CA SER A 38 9.50 -0.11 -7.03
C SER A 38 8.25 -0.45 -7.86
N ALA A 39 7.35 -1.28 -7.35
CA ALA A 39 6.09 -1.61 -8.03
C ALA A 39 5.18 -0.38 -8.17
N TRP A 40 5.08 0.46 -7.15
CA TRP A 40 4.31 1.72 -7.21
C TRP A 40 4.93 2.73 -8.17
N GLN A 41 6.26 2.88 -8.18
CA GLN A 41 6.95 3.72 -9.15
C GLN A 41 6.70 3.24 -10.59
N ARG A 42 6.78 1.91 -10.82
CA ARG A 42 6.48 1.32 -12.12
C ARG A 42 5.03 1.57 -12.54
N LEU A 43 4.07 1.39 -11.63
CA LEU A 43 2.66 1.68 -11.89
C LEU A 43 2.48 3.13 -12.36
N MET A 44 3.11 4.08 -11.68
CA MET A 44 2.97 5.50 -12.01
C MET A 44 3.70 5.89 -13.31
N GLY A 45 4.82 5.23 -13.62
CA GLY A 45 5.59 5.45 -14.84
C GLY A 45 5.07 4.72 -16.09
N CYS A 46 4.11 3.77 -15.95
CA CYS A 46 3.57 3.01 -17.08
C CYS A 46 2.20 3.56 -17.50
N ASP A 47 2.12 4.27 -18.60
CA ASP A 47 0.86 4.88 -19.08
C ASP A 47 -0.20 3.84 -19.48
N GLU A 48 0.21 2.64 -19.83
CA GLU A 48 -0.69 1.54 -20.17
C GLU A 48 -1.44 0.99 -18.98
N ASP A 49 -0.84 0.97 -17.77
CA ASP A 49 -1.47 0.51 -16.55
C ASP A 49 -2.37 1.59 -15.94
N ARG A 50 -3.67 1.37 -15.94
CA ARG A 50 -4.70 2.34 -15.51
C ARG A 50 -5.19 2.11 -14.08
N VAL A 51 -5.05 0.88 -13.58
CA VAL A 51 -5.49 0.43 -12.26
C VAL A 51 -4.56 -0.66 -11.74
N ALA A 52 -4.33 -0.73 -10.45
CA ALA A 52 -3.62 -1.84 -9.82
C ALA A 52 -4.55 -2.74 -9.02
N VAL A 53 -4.24 -4.04 -8.99
CA VAL A 53 -4.75 -5.02 -8.02
C VAL A 53 -3.57 -5.42 -7.14
N LEU A 54 -3.67 -5.18 -5.84
CA LEU A 54 -2.69 -5.60 -4.84
C LEU A 54 -3.21 -6.84 -4.10
N THR A 55 -2.42 -7.92 -4.08
CA THR A 55 -2.78 -9.16 -3.40
C THR A 55 -1.58 -9.82 -2.74
N GLY A 56 -1.81 -10.86 -1.94
CA GLY A 56 -0.77 -11.75 -1.40
C GLY A 56 -0.84 -13.13 -2.06
N ALA A 57 0.30 -13.76 -2.27
CA ALA A 57 0.37 -15.14 -2.74
C ALA A 57 -0.15 -16.10 -1.65
N GLY A 58 -0.94 -17.09 -2.08
CA GLY A 58 -1.59 -18.05 -1.19
C GLY A 58 -2.86 -17.51 -0.53
N ASP A 59 -3.45 -18.33 0.34
CA ASP A 59 -4.74 -18.05 1.00
C ASP A 59 -4.65 -17.94 2.54
N ARG A 60 -3.44 -18.17 3.09
CA ARG A 60 -3.21 -18.15 4.54
C ARG A 60 -3.04 -16.73 5.08
N ALA A 61 -2.44 -15.84 4.30
CA ALA A 61 -2.27 -14.44 4.67
C ALA A 61 -2.06 -13.56 3.44
N PHE A 62 -2.76 -12.44 3.38
CA PHE A 62 -2.34 -11.31 2.56
C PHE A 62 -0.96 -10.84 3.03
N THR A 63 -0.83 -10.54 4.33
CA THR A 63 0.43 -10.41 5.05
C THR A 63 0.21 -10.54 6.56
N ALA A 64 1.14 -11.20 7.24
CA ALA A 64 1.18 -11.27 8.70
C ALA A 64 1.80 -10.02 9.36
N GLY A 65 1.96 -8.92 8.60
CA GLY A 65 2.51 -7.66 9.09
C GLY A 65 4.04 -7.59 9.02
N ALA A 66 4.62 -6.59 9.70
CA ALA A 66 6.05 -6.40 9.75
C ALA A 66 6.77 -7.56 10.46
N ASP A 67 7.95 -7.91 9.99
CA ASP A 67 8.79 -8.89 10.70
C ASP A 67 9.36 -8.25 11.97
N LEU A 68 8.82 -8.63 13.13
CA LEU A 68 9.24 -8.06 14.42
C LEU A 68 10.69 -8.39 14.78
N SER A 69 11.29 -9.42 14.17
CA SER A 69 12.71 -9.76 14.36
C SER A 69 13.65 -8.92 13.49
N ALA A 70 13.12 -8.31 12.43
CA ALA A 70 13.82 -7.44 11.49
C ALA A 70 12.84 -6.35 11.01
N LEU A 71 12.44 -5.46 11.92
CA LEU A 71 11.46 -4.42 11.63
C LEU A 71 11.97 -3.51 10.49
N PRO A 72 11.21 -3.37 9.39
CA PRO A 72 11.61 -2.50 8.32
C PRO A 72 11.67 -1.05 8.80
N THR A 73 12.80 -0.39 8.58
CA THR A 73 13.05 0.99 9.03
C THR A 73 12.27 2.04 8.22
N SER A 74 11.82 1.65 7.04
CA SER A 74 11.21 2.56 6.04
C SER A 74 9.89 2.01 5.49
N LEU A 75 9.05 1.41 6.35
CA LEU A 75 7.78 0.78 5.94
C LEU A 75 6.91 1.73 5.09
N TYR A 76 6.92 3.03 5.37
CA TYR A 76 6.17 4.06 4.64
C TYR A 76 6.47 4.05 3.14
N ARG A 77 7.69 3.66 2.70
CA ARG A 77 8.08 3.60 1.28
C ARG A 77 7.23 2.62 0.49
N GLY A 78 6.86 1.49 1.09
CA GLY A 78 5.99 0.48 0.48
C GLY A 78 4.50 0.84 0.46
N ILE A 79 4.08 1.93 1.12
CA ILE A 79 2.67 2.31 1.26
C ILE A 79 2.27 3.24 0.11
N PRO A 80 1.27 2.87 -0.73
CA PRO A 80 0.80 3.70 -1.83
C PRO A 80 0.16 4.99 -1.29
N GLY A 81 0.47 6.11 -1.92
CA GLY A 81 0.02 7.44 -1.47
C GLY A 81 0.86 8.06 -0.36
N VAL A 82 1.83 7.30 0.22
CA VAL A 82 2.77 7.80 1.24
C VAL A 82 4.19 7.76 0.69
N GLY A 83 4.74 6.59 0.39
CA GLY A 83 6.10 6.44 -0.15
C GLY A 83 6.20 6.80 -1.64
N VAL A 84 5.13 6.61 -2.37
CA VAL A 84 4.96 7.04 -3.77
C VAL A 84 3.58 7.66 -3.91
N ALA A 85 3.48 8.83 -4.51
CA ALA A 85 2.20 9.46 -4.84
C ALA A 85 1.48 8.62 -5.91
N VAL A 86 0.46 7.86 -5.51
CA VAL A 86 -0.30 6.96 -6.39
C VAL A 86 -1.70 7.53 -6.61
N ASP A 87 -1.92 8.16 -7.75
CA ASP A 87 -3.23 8.68 -8.15
C ASP A 87 -4.01 7.74 -9.07
N LYS A 88 -3.42 6.63 -9.50
CA LYS A 88 -4.15 5.56 -10.19
C LYS A 88 -4.94 4.72 -9.18
N PRO A 89 -6.15 4.25 -9.53
CA PRO A 89 -6.94 3.40 -8.64
C PRO A 89 -6.19 2.14 -8.19
N VAL A 90 -6.37 1.76 -6.92
CA VAL A 90 -5.79 0.54 -6.33
C VAL A 90 -6.89 -0.28 -5.69
N ILE A 91 -7.00 -1.53 -6.09
CA ILE A 91 -7.92 -2.53 -5.53
C ILE A 91 -7.09 -3.47 -4.65
N GLY A 92 -7.44 -3.59 -3.38
CA GLY A 92 -6.93 -4.66 -2.52
C GLY A 92 -7.75 -5.94 -2.70
N ALA A 93 -7.07 -7.08 -2.87
CA ALA A 93 -7.67 -8.40 -2.92
C ALA A 93 -7.01 -9.28 -1.85
N VAL A 94 -7.71 -9.57 -0.74
CA VAL A 94 -7.09 -10.13 0.46
C VAL A 94 -7.72 -11.42 0.92
N ALA A 95 -6.90 -12.42 1.24
CA ALA A 95 -7.29 -13.68 1.86
C ALA A 95 -6.46 -13.95 3.11
N GLY A 96 -7.03 -14.68 4.07
CA GLY A 96 -6.37 -15.04 5.30
C GLY A 96 -6.03 -13.82 6.17
N TRP A 97 -4.87 -13.84 6.82
CA TRP A 97 -4.48 -12.79 7.77
C TRP A 97 -4.07 -11.49 7.08
N VAL A 98 -4.62 -10.38 7.56
CA VAL A 98 -4.29 -9.00 7.20
C VAL A 98 -3.87 -8.28 8.47
N VAL A 99 -2.57 -8.27 8.77
CA VAL A 99 -2.08 -7.86 10.10
C VAL A 99 -1.20 -6.62 9.99
N GLY A 100 -1.33 -5.70 10.93
CA GLY A 100 -0.42 -4.59 11.13
C GLY A 100 -0.20 -3.73 9.90
N GLY A 101 1.00 -3.75 9.35
CA GLY A 101 1.33 -3.09 8.08
C GLY A 101 0.43 -3.52 6.90
N GLY A 102 -0.16 -4.74 6.96
CA GLY A 102 -1.16 -5.21 6.01
C GLY A 102 -2.46 -4.41 6.08
N MET A 103 -2.92 -4.08 7.31
CA MET A 103 -4.06 -3.18 7.48
C MET A 103 -3.74 -1.77 6.97
N VAL A 104 -2.51 -1.28 7.16
CA VAL A 104 -2.10 0.01 6.58
C VAL A 104 -2.20 -0.02 5.06
N LEU A 105 -1.62 -1.06 4.40
CA LEU A 105 -1.69 -1.23 2.94
C LEU A 105 -3.14 -1.26 2.44
N THR A 106 -4.02 -2.04 3.10
CA THR A 106 -5.42 -2.17 2.68
C THR A 106 -6.25 -0.92 2.96
N THR A 107 -5.94 -0.16 4.02
CA THR A 107 -6.56 1.14 4.30
C THR A 107 -6.23 2.17 3.20
N MET A 108 -5.08 2.05 2.55
CA MET A 108 -4.66 2.94 1.45
C MET A 108 -5.12 2.46 0.06
N CYS A 109 -5.77 1.29 -0.05
CA CYS A 109 -6.49 0.90 -1.25
C CYS A 109 -7.81 1.68 -1.38
N ASP A 110 -8.22 1.93 -2.64
CA ASP A 110 -9.48 2.65 -2.93
C ASP A 110 -10.71 1.72 -2.81
N ILE A 111 -10.52 0.45 -3.14
CA ILE A 111 -11.54 -0.62 -3.07
C ILE A 111 -10.89 -1.83 -2.42
N LEU A 112 -11.61 -2.51 -1.53
CA LEU A 112 -11.13 -3.71 -0.86
C LEU A 112 -12.09 -4.87 -1.05
N ILE A 113 -11.61 -5.97 -1.62
CA ILE A 113 -12.32 -7.23 -1.76
C ILE A 113 -11.65 -8.25 -0.85
N ALA A 114 -12.42 -8.91 -0.02
CA ALA A 114 -11.93 -9.89 0.92
C ALA A 114 -12.47 -11.30 0.59
N ALA A 115 -11.63 -12.30 0.76
CA ALA A 115 -12.11 -13.66 0.87
C ALA A 115 -12.84 -13.87 2.21
N ASP A 116 -13.74 -14.84 2.26
CA ASP A 116 -14.53 -15.18 3.46
C ASP A 116 -13.68 -15.66 4.65
N ASN A 117 -12.47 -16.16 4.36
CA ASN A 117 -11.47 -16.53 5.36
C ASN A 117 -10.61 -15.35 5.87
N ALA A 118 -10.81 -14.13 5.36
CA ALA A 118 -9.98 -12.99 5.76
C ALA A 118 -10.18 -12.59 7.22
N ARG A 119 -9.07 -12.22 7.90
CA ARG A 119 -9.02 -11.76 9.29
C ARG A 119 -8.16 -10.51 9.37
N PHE A 120 -8.73 -9.42 9.86
CA PHE A 120 -8.11 -8.11 9.96
C PHE A 120 -7.73 -7.83 11.40
N SER A 121 -6.47 -7.48 11.67
CA SER A 121 -5.99 -7.21 13.02
C SER A 121 -4.89 -6.14 13.02
N TYR A 122 -4.94 -5.23 13.99
CA TYR A 122 -3.87 -4.28 14.27
C TYR A 122 -3.37 -4.47 15.71
N PRO A 123 -2.55 -5.51 15.98
CA PRO A 123 -2.18 -5.92 17.33
C PRO A 123 -1.00 -5.14 17.93
N GLU A 124 -0.53 -4.06 17.32
CA GLU A 124 0.67 -3.31 17.71
C GLU A 124 0.63 -2.81 19.14
N VAL A 125 -0.55 -2.45 19.66
CA VAL A 125 -0.73 -2.07 21.08
C VAL A 125 -0.36 -3.22 22.04
N LYS A 126 -0.49 -4.47 21.60
CA LYS A 126 -0.15 -5.66 22.41
C LYS A 126 1.34 -5.96 22.44
N VAL A 127 2.09 -5.38 21.49
CA VAL A 127 3.56 -5.52 21.40
C VAL A 127 4.31 -4.22 21.72
N GLY A 128 3.58 -3.20 22.20
CA GLY A 128 4.17 -1.94 22.68
C GLY A 128 4.69 -1.02 21.57
N PHE A 129 4.15 -1.13 20.35
CA PHE A 129 4.60 -0.36 19.18
C PHE A 129 3.42 0.17 18.39
N THR A 130 3.62 1.24 17.61
CA THR A 130 2.75 1.65 16.51
C THR A 130 3.51 2.47 15.48
N GLY A 131 3.28 2.17 14.18
CA GLY A 131 3.77 3.01 13.07
C GLY A 131 2.93 4.26 12.82
N GLY A 132 1.71 4.33 13.38
CA GLY A 132 0.82 5.50 13.39
C GLY A 132 0.05 5.79 12.10
N ILE A 133 0.50 5.37 10.91
CA ILE A 133 -0.20 5.63 9.63
C ILE A 133 -1.64 5.11 9.67
N ILE A 134 -1.87 3.98 10.34
CA ILE A 134 -3.19 3.36 10.48
C ILE A 134 -4.23 4.29 11.15
N SER A 135 -3.83 5.33 11.86
CA SER A 135 -4.77 6.20 12.56
C SER A 135 -5.73 6.94 11.60
N ASN A 136 -5.44 6.99 10.29
CA ASN A 136 -6.37 7.45 9.27
C ASN A 136 -7.56 6.49 9.06
N LEU A 137 -7.53 5.26 9.59
CA LEU A 137 -8.67 4.33 9.58
C LEU A 137 -9.92 4.97 10.18
N ALA A 138 -9.77 5.81 11.21
CA ALA A 138 -10.87 6.51 11.87
C ALA A 138 -11.61 7.53 10.99
N SER A 139 -11.05 7.90 9.83
CA SER A 139 -11.71 8.73 8.81
C SER A 139 -12.37 7.89 7.69
N ARG A 140 -12.18 6.57 7.69
CA ARG A 140 -12.65 5.66 6.62
C ARG A 140 -13.78 4.73 7.06
N ILE A 141 -13.84 4.43 8.37
CA ILE A 141 -14.93 3.64 8.99
C ILE A 141 -15.43 4.37 10.24
N PRO A 142 -16.59 3.99 10.81
CA PRO A 142 -17.10 4.63 12.01
C PRO A 142 -16.04 4.68 13.12
N HIS A 143 -15.83 5.89 13.66
CA HIS A 143 -14.73 6.19 14.61
C HIS A 143 -14.63 5.20 15.77
N LYS A 144 -15.79 4.84 16.38
CA LYS A 144 -15.78 3.91 17.54
C LYS A 144 -15.31 2.51 17.14
N ILE A 145 -15.63 2.05 15.93
CA ILE A 145 -15.17 0.75 15.43
C ILE A 145 -13.67 0.80 15.13
N ALA A 146 -13.20 1.90 14.52
CA ALA A 146 -11.76 2.08 14.32
C ALA A 146 -11.00 2.06 15.65
N MET A 147 -11.49 2.78 16.68
CA MET A 147 -10.85 2.81 18.00
C MET A 147 -10.88 1.46 18.70
N GLU A 148 -11.97 0.70 18.59
CA GLU A 148 -12.06 -0.66 19.12
C GLU A 148 -10.97 -1.56 18.52
N LEU A 149 -10.86 -1.59 17.19
CA LEU A 149 -9.82 -2.34 16.47
C LEU A 149 -8.39 -1.94 16.90
N LEU A 150 -8.15 -0.62 16.97
CA LEU A 150 -6.81 -0.09 17.23
C LEU A 150 -6.40 -0.23 18.71
N LEU A 151 -7.33 -0.07 19.65
CA LEU A 151 -7.02 -0.10 21.08
C LEU A 151 -7.05 -1.50 21.68
N LEU A 152 -7.93 -2.39 21.20
CA LEU A 152 -7.98 -3.77 21.67
C LEU A 152 -7.00 -4.66 20.89
N GLY A 153 -6.68 -4.33 19.66
CA GLY A 153 -5.84 -5.15 18.77
C GLY A 153 -6.41 -6.54 18.54
N GLU A 154 -7.74 -6.67 18.59
CA GLU A 154 -8.45 -7.93 18.36
C GLU A 154 -8.81 -8.06 16.87
N PRO A 155 -8.80 -9.29 16.32
CA PRO A 155 -9.14 -9.49 14.94
C PRO A 155 -10.66 -9.39 14.71
N ILE A 156 -11.03 -8.81 13.56
CA ILE A 156 -12.38 -8.95 13.01
C ILE A 156 -12.34 -9.82 11.75
N ASP A 157 -13.44 -10.51 11.47
CA ASP A 157 -13.58 -11.32 10.25
C ASP A 157 -14.03 -10.49 9.04
N ALA A 158 -14.01 -11.11 7.86
CA ALA A 158 -14.38 -10.48 6.60
C ALA A 158 -15.82 -9.95 6.61
N ARG A 159 -16.75 -10.65 7.26
CA ARG A 159 -18.14 -10.25 7.37
C ARG A 159 -18.28 -8.98 8.20
N ARG A 160 -17.64 -8.94 9.38
CA ARG A 160 -17.65 -7.73 10.22
C ARG A 160 -16.99 -6.56 9.52
N ALA A 161 -15.87 -6.79 8.82
CA ALA A 161 -15.20 -5.76 8.03
C ALA A 161 -16.10 -5.19 6.92
N TYR A 162 -16.93 -6.03 6.27
CA TYR A 162 -17.92 -5.60 5.31
C TYR A 162 -19.06 -4.78 5.97
N GLU A 163 -19.60 -5.25 7.10
CA GLU A 163 -20.69 -4.58 7.83
C GLU A 163 -20.30 -3.15 8.28
N VAL A 164 -19.05 -2.92 8.63
CA VAL A 164 -18.55 -1.59 9.05
C VAL A 164 -18.06 -0.72 7.89
N GLY A 165 -18.15 -1.22 6.65
CA GLY A 165 -17.76 -0.48 5.45
C GLY A 165 -16.25 -0.45 5.17
N TYR A 166 -15.46 -1.31 5.82
CA TYR A 166 -14.03 -1.44 5.52
C TYR A 166 -13.78 -2.27 4.26
N VAL A 167 -14.61 -3.27 3.99
CA VAL A 167 -14.55 -4.15 2.83
C VAL A 167 -15.75 -3.89 1.92
N ASN A 168 -15.52 -3.77 0.61
CA ASN A 168 -16.58 -3.52 -0.37
C ASN A 168 -17.35 -4.79 -0.76
N LYS A 169 -16.68 -5.95 -0.70
CA LYS A 169 -17.29 -7.23 -1.07
C LYS A 169 -16.56 -8.39 -0.40
N VAL A 170 -17.35 -9.39 0.06
CA VAL A 170 -16.82 -10.67 0.57
C VAL A 170 -17.21 -11.76 -0.41
N VAL A 171 -16.25 -12.63 -0.74
CA VAL A 171 -16.42 -13.75 -1.70
C VAL A 171 -15.69 -14.99 -1.20
N ALA A 172 -15.99 -16.16 -1.78
CA ALA A 172 -15.18 -17.36 -1.51
C ALA A 172 -13.72 -17.15 -1.96
N VAL A 173 -12.77 -17.83 -1.33
CA VAL A 173 -11.34 -17.72 -1.66
C VAL A 173 -11.07 -17.88 -3.16
N ALA A 174 -11.70 -18.89 -3.80
CA ALA A 174 -11.51 -19.14 -5.23
C ALA A 174 -12.01 -17.99 -6.13
N GLU A 175 -12.97 -17.19 -5.65
CA GLU A 175 -13.56 -16.07 -6.38
C GLU A 175 -12.86 -14.72 -6.11
N LEU A 176 -11.88 -14.67 -5.20
CA LEU A 176 -11.22 -13.44 -4.77
C LEU A 176 -10.56 -12.72 -5.95
N LEU A 177 -9.59 -13.36 -6.58
CA LEU A 177 -8.85 -12.76 -7.68
C LEU A 177 -9.72 -12.54 -8.93
N PRO A 178 -10.58 -13.49 -9.36
CA PRO A 178 -11.54 -13.24 -10.42
C PRO A 178 -12.41 -12.01 -10.20
N THR A 179 -12.93 -11.81 -8.99
CA THR A 179 -13.75 -10.65 -8.63
C THR A 179 -12.95 -9.35 -8.66
N ALA A 180 -11.73 -9.33 -8.07
CA ALA A 180 -10.88 -8.15 -8.10
C ALA A 180 -10.49 -7.75 -9.54
N MET A 181 -10.17 -8.73 -10.37
CA MET A 181 -9.86 -8.50 -11.79
C MET A 181 -11.09 -8.02 -12.58
N ASP A 182 -12.31 -8.42 -12.21
CA ASP A 182 -13.54 -7.89 -12.81
C ASP A 182 -13.70 -6.38 -12.49
N TYR A 183 -13.55 -6.01 -11.22
CA TYR A 183 -13.56 -4.59 -10.82
C TYR A 183 -12.46 -3.80 -11.55
N ALA A 184 -11.26 -4.36 -11.66
CA ALA A 184 -10.15 -3.73 -12.37
C ALA A 184 -10.46 -3.52 -13.86
N ARG A 185 -11.02 -4.53 -14.55
CA ARG A 185 -11.43 -4.40 -15.96
C ARG A 185 -12.46 -3.28 -16.15
N ARG A 186 -13.44 -3.20 -15.27
CA ARG A 186 -14.48 -2.15 -15.30
C ARG A 186 -13.87 -0.77 -15.10
N ILE A 187 -12.91 -0.61 -14.18
CA ILE A 187 -12.19 0.66 -13.98
C ILE A 187 -11.29 0.97 -15.19
N ALA A 188 -10.55 -0.01 -15.70
CA ALA A 188 -9.66 0.18 -16.85
C ALA A 188 -10.42 0.58 -18.14
N ALA A 189 -11.71 0.22 -18.24
CA ALA A 189 -12.59 0.61 -19.34
C ALA A 189 -13.12 2.06 -19.23
N THR A 190 -12.93 2.75 -18.09
CA THR A 190 -13.34 4.14 -17.90
C THR A 190 -12.24 5.11 -18.37
N ALA A 191 -12.60 6.39 -18.47
CA ALA A 191 -11.64 7.44 -18.78
C ALA A 191 -10.61 7.60 -17.64
N PRO A 192 -9.29 7.48 -17.89
CA PRO A 192 -8.28 7.46 -16.83
C PRO A 192 -8.11 8.81 -16.13
N LEU A 193 -8.19 9.92 -16.85
CA LEU A 193 -7.95 11.26 -16.29
C LEU A 193 -9.00 11.63 -15.22
N PRO A 194 -10.33 11.48 -15.45
CA PRO A 194 -11.32 11.70 -14.42
C PRO A 194 -11.15 10.80 -13.19
N SER A 195 -10.83 9.51 -13.37
CA SER A 195 -10.60 8.57 -12.26
C SER A 195 -9.43 9.02 -11.39
N ARG A 196 -8.32 9.42 -11.99
CA ARG A 196 -7.15 9.96 -11.29
C ARG A 196 -7.47 11.29 -10.59
N ALA A 197 -8.18 12.21 -11.26
CA ALA A 197 -8.57 13.48 -10.68
C ALA A 197 -9.48 13.29 -9.46
N LEU A 198 -10.50 12.42 -9.55
CA LEU A 198 -11.39 12.11 -8.43
C LEU A 198 -10.62 11.53 -7.24
N LYS A 199 -9.70 10.58 -7.47
CA LYS A 199 -8.87 10.03 -6.41
C LYS A 199 -8.05 11.10 -5.70
N ARG A 200 -7.40 12.03 -6.46
CA ARG A 200 -6.66 13.15 -5.86
C ARG A 200 -7.57 14.06 -5.04
N PHE A 201 -8.73 14.47 -5.57
CA PHE A 201 -9.67 15.34 -4.86
C PHE A 201 -10.18 14.71 -3.56
N VAL A 202 -10.54 13.42 -3.59
CA VAL A 202 -10.91 12.69 -2.38
C VAL A 202 -9.74 12.64 -1.40
N GLY A 203 -8.53 12.35 -1.89
CA GLY A 203 -7.31 12.32 -1.06
C GLY A 203 -6.98 13.66 -0.40
N GLU A 204 -7.34 14.80 -1.03
CA GLU A 204 -7.18 16.14 -0.46
C GLU A 204 -8.24 16.48 0.59
N THR A 205 -9.41 15.86 0.51
CA THR A 205 -10.52 16.10 1.45
C THR A 205 -10.48 15.20 2.68
N LEU A 206 -9.82 14.05 2.59
CA LEU A 206 -9.69 13.11 3.71
C LEU A 206 -8.61 13.58 4.70
N PRO A 207 -8.88 13.55 6.00
CA PRO A 207 -7.86 13.79 7.02
C PRO A 207 -6.71 12.79 6.90
N LYS A 208 -5.48 13.29 6.96
CA LYS A 208 -4.27 12.47 6.99
C LYS A 208 -3.74 12.33 8.41
N SER A 209 -3.20 11.16 8.75
CA SER A 209 -2.54 10.99 10.04
C SER A 209 -1.21 11.77 10.11
N PRO A 210 -0.75 12.17 11.32
CA PRO A 210 0.54 12.84 11.48
C PRO A 210 1.72 12.06 10.89
N THR A 211 1.71 10.74 11.04
CA THR A 211 2.78 9.87 10.51
C THR A 211 2.65 9.61 9.01
N GLU A 212 1.44 9.68 8.45
CA GLU A 212 1.22 9.69 7.01
C GLU A 212 1.84 10.95 6.38
N ILE A 213 1.57 12.13 6.95
CA ILE A 213 2.16 13.41 6.51
C ILE A 213 3.69 13.35 6.63
N ALA A 214 4.22 12.87 7.76
CA ALA A 214 5.65 12.73 7.96
C ALA A 214 6.30 11.76 6.96
N GLY A 215 5.62 10.65 6.65
CA GLY A 215 6.07 9.69 5.63
C GLY A 215 6.10 10.30 4.23
N MET A 216 5.08 11.07 3.85
CA MET A 216 5.04 11.80 2.58
C MET A 216 6.18 12.82 2.48
N ALA A 217 6.39 13.64 3.51
CA ALA A 217 7.49 14.60 3.57
C ALA A 217 8.86 13.90 3.49
N ARG A 218 9.02 12.77 4.17
CA ARG A 218 10.27 11.99 4.09
C ARG A 218 10.51 11.42 2.69
N ALA A 219 9.47 10.93 2.01
CA ALA A 219 9.59 10.43 0.64
C ALA A 219 10.07 11.52 -0.34
N GLU A 220 9.61 12.76 -0.16
CA GLU A 220 10.11 13.91 -0.95
C GLU A 220 11.60 14.18 -0.69
N VAL A 221 12.02 14.14 0.57
CA VAL A 221 13.44 14.31 0.94
C VAL A 221 14.31 13.20 0.35
N ASP A 222 13.84 11.94 0.43
CA ASP A 222 14.55 10.80 -0.14
C ASP A 222 14.69 10.91 -1.68
N ALA A 223 13.67 11.43 -2.37
CA ALA A 223 13.74 11.70 -3.81
C ALA A 223 14.80 12.76 -4.15
N MET A 224 14.94 13.82 -3.33
CA MET A 224 16.02 14.81 -3.51
C MET A 224 17.40 14.17 -3.34
N PHE A 225 17.61 13.32 -2.34
CA PHE A 225 18.88 12.61 -2.15
C PHE A 225 19.22 11.63 -3.29
N ALA A 226 18.22 11.15 -4.04
CA ALA A 226 18.42 10.29 -5.19
C ALA A 226 18.64 11.08 -6.50
N SER A 227 18.55 12.42 -6.49
CA SER A 227 18.64 13.26 -7.70
C SER A 227 20.05 13.41 -8.25
N GLU A 228 20.15 13.70 -9.55
CA GLU A 228 21.39 14.11 -10.20
C GLU A 228 21.91 15.43 -9.60
N ASP A 229 21.00 16.35 -9.28
CA ASP A 229 21.33 17.66 -8.72
C ASP A 229 21.98 17.57 -7.34
N TRP A 230 21.57 16.60 -6.49
CA TRP A 230 22.24 16.30 -5.23
C TRP A 230 23.69 15.84 -5.47
N THR A 231 23.88 14.96 -6.43
CA THR A 231 25.22 14.43 -6.78
C THR A 231 26.11 15.54 -7.32
N GLU A 232 25.57 16.38 -8.21
CA GLU A 232 26.28 17.53 -8.78
C GLU A 232 26.60 18.56 -7.69
N GLY A 233 25.67 18.90 -6.81
CA GLY A 233 25.86 19.87 -5.74
C GLY A 233 27.02 19.48 -4.81
N ARG A 234 27.08 18.19 -4.42
CA ARG A 234 28.20 17.66 -3.61
C ARG A 234 29.54 17.71 -4.34
N ALA A 235 29.55 17.33 -5.62
CA ALA A 235 30.77 17.35 -6.43
C ALA A 235 31.28 18.78 -6.65
N ALA A 236 30.41 19.72 -6.99
CA ALA A 236 30.73 21.12 -7.18
C ALA A 236 31.27 21.75 -5.88
N PHE A 237 30.65 21.47 -4.73
CA PHE A 237 31.12 21.93 -3.43
C PHE A 237 32.51 21.41 -3.10
N ALA A 238 32.79 20.13 -3.28
CA ALA A 238 34.09 19.53 -3.06
C ALA A 238 35.17 20.11 -3.98
N GLN A 239 34.82 20.41 -5.23
CA GLN A 239 35.70 20.98 -6.26
C GLN A 239 35.81 22.51 -6.22
N LYS A 240 35.10 23.20 -5.32
CA LYS A 240 35.04 24.67 -5.20
C LYS A 240 34.70 25.37 -6.54
N ARG A 241 33.79 24.79 -7.32
CA ARG A 241 33.27 25.31 -8.59
C ARG A 241 31.78 25.61 -8.49
N PRO A 242 31.24 26.45 -9.36
CA PRO A 242 29.78 26.57 -9.51
C PRO A 242 29.14 25.24 -9.90
N ALA A 243 27.97 24.94 -9.30
CA ALA A 243 27.16 23.79 -9.65
C ALA A 243 26.29 24.09 -10.90
N VAL A 244 25.99 23.03 -11.69
CA VAL A 244 25.10 23.12 -12.85
C VAL A 244 23.92 22.19 -12.60
N TYR A 245 22.83 22.73 -12.09
CA TYR A 245 21.62 21.99 -11.79
C TYR A 245 20.73 21.80 -13.03
N ARG A 246 20.03 20.65 -13.08
CA ARG A 246 19.18 20.25 -14.19
C ARG A 246 17.73 19.98 -13.80
N GLY A 247 17.42 19.95 -12.51
CA GLY A 247 16.11 19.62 -11.99
C GLY A 247 15.76 18.12 -12.10
N LYS A 248 16.77 17.27 -12.01
CA LYS A 248 16.64 15.81 -12.18
C LYS A 248 17.30 15.06 -11.03
#